data_2cb604b2c0480a663e4c62c44d90b2d1
#
_entry.id   2cb604b2c0480a663e4c62c44d90b2d1
#
_cell.length_a   1.000
_cell.length_b   1.000
_cell.length_c   1.000
_cell.angle_alpha   90.00
_cell.angle_beta   90.00
_cell.angle_gamma   90.00
#
_symmetry.space_group_name_H-M   'P 1'
#
loop_
_entity.id
_entity.type
_entity.pdbx_description
1 polymer ?
#
loop_
_entity_poly.entity_id
_entity_poly.type
_entity_poly.pdbx_seq_one_letter_code
_entity_poly.pdbx_strand_id
1 'polypeptide(L)'
;SFYALDVTSVTNQPTVLWKFRDDDYSGKSWSKPYVGKIRYYDGTSTIDRWVIIVAGGMAFNNENSSDTEGKAVFVIDASSGELIWMIGYNAAGSDEDNATAYIDTVADGSGKRYLTKNAEFNYPIPSAITPIDRDSDGFFDSIYFGNVAGHLFKTDISAKNPSDWKTYQ
;
A
#
# COMPACT_ATOMS: atom_id res chain seq x y z
N SER A 1 1.75 1.55 -13.00
CA SER A 1 1.93 2.92 -12.49
C SER A 1 0.60 3.58 -12.23
N PHE A 2 0.53 4.43 -11.21
CA PHE A 2 -0.57 5.33 -10.89
C PHE A 2 -0.15 6.76 -11.17
N TYR A 3 -1.11 7.60 -11.57
CA TYR A 3 -0.86 9.00 -11.91
C TYR A 3 -1.91 9.87 -11.22
N ALA A 4 -1.49 11.01 -10.66
CA ALA A 4 -2.39 12.09 -10.31
C ALA A 4 -2.35 13.15 -11.39
N LEU A 5 -3.54 13.62 -11.78
CA LEU A 5 -3.71 14.63 -12.82
C LEU A 5 -4.42 15.85 -12.25
N ASP A 6 -3.92 17.02 -12.56
CA ASP A 6 -4.67 18.27 -12.38
C ASP A 6 -5.65 18.44 -13.54
N VAL A 7 -6.92 18.46 -13.22
CA VAL A 7 -8.05 18.65 -14.15
C VAL A 7 -8.88 19.90 -13.82
N THR A 8 -8.33 20.84 -13.05
CA THR A 8 -9.05 22.05 -12.63
C THR A 8 -9.36 23.00 -13.76
N SER A 9 -8.53 23.01 -14.80
CA SER A 9 -8.78 23.82 -16.00
C SER A 9 -9.65 23.06 -16.99
N VAL A 10 -10.78 23.66 -17.38
CA VAL A 10 -11.67 23.10 -18.41
C VAL A 10 -11.18 23.37 -19.84
N THR A 11 -10.21 24.26 -20.02
CA THR A 11 -9.69 24.69 -21.32
C THR A 11 -8.31 24.14 -21.66
N ASN A 12 -7.55 23.75 -20.63
CA ASN A 12 -6.21 23.20 -20.78
C ASN A 12 -6.22 21.68 -20.70
N GLN A 13 -5.22 21.05 -21.30
CA GLN A 13 -5.02 19.62 -21.10
C GLN A 13 -4.65 19.32 -19.63
N PRO A 14 -5.10 18.17 -19.07
CA PRO A 14 -4.67 17.73 -17.76
C PRO A 14 -3.14 17.69 -17.62
N THR A 15 -2.63 18.17 -16.51
CA THR A 15 -1.20 18.09 -16.20
C THR A 15 -0.93 17.01 -15.16
N VAL A 16 0.17 16.27 -15.33
CA VAL A 16 0.58 15.25 -14.38
C VAL A 16 1.16 15.95 -13.14
N LEU A 17 0.53 15.74 -11.98
CA LEU A 17 1.04 16.21 -10.69
C LEU A 17 2.17 15.32 -10.21
N TRP A 18 1.93 14.00 -10.21
CA TRP A 18 2.93 13.00 -9.85
C TRP A 18 2.62 11.63 -10.49
N LYS A 19 3.60 10.76 -10.45
CA LYS A 19 3.53 9.36 -10.87
C LYS A 19 4.09 8.50 -9.75
N PHE A 20 3.35 7.44 -9.38
CA PHE A 20 3.83 6.41 -8.48
C PHE A 20 4.02 5.08 -9.19
N ARG A 21 5.16 4.46 -8.95
CA ARG A 21 5.49 3.08 -9.28
C ARG A 21 6.60 2.62 -8.35
N ASP A 22 6.40 1.50 -7.72
CA ASP A 22 7.47 0.75 -7.08
C ASP A 22 8.02 -0.24 -8.09
N ASP A 23 9.33 -0.24 -8.35
CA ASP A 23 9.92 -1.03 -9.43
C ASP A 23 9.97 -2.52 -9.08
N ASP A 24 10.00 -2.88 -7.79
CA ASP A 24 10.07 -4.27 -7.34
C ASP A 24 8.68 -4.89 -7.15
N TYR A 25 7.69 -4.09 -6.69
CA TYR A 25 6.40 -4.58 -6.23
C TYR A 25 5.20 -4.16 -7.08
N SER A 26 5.37 -3.17 -7.99
CA SER A 26 4.26 -2.76 -8.85
C SER A 26 4.14 -3.62 -10.09
N GLY A 27 3.10 -4.45 -10.11
CA GLY A 27 2.65 -5.18 -11.29
C GLY A 27 1.69 -4.39 -12.18
N LYS A 28 0.95 -5.10 -13.02
CA LYS A 28 -0.15 -4.54 -13.82
C LYS A 28 -1.37 -4.40 -12.92
N SER A 29 -1.76 -3.17 -12.62
CA SER A 29 -2.84 -2.88 -11.69
C SER A 29 -4.18 -2.72 -12.38
N TRP A 30 -5.18 -3.43 -11.86
CA TRP A 30 -6.61 -3.19 -12.08
C TRP A 30 -7.29 -2.67 -10.80
N SER A 31 -6.50 -2.45 -9.74
CA SER A 31 -7.01 -1.94 -8.47
C SER A 31 -7.55 -0.54 -8.65
N LYS A 32 -8.79 -0.33 -8.19
CA LYS A 32 -9.34 1.01 -8.06
C LYS A 32 -8.65 1.71 -6.89
N PRO A 33 -8.02 2.88 -7.09
CA PRO A 33 -7.47 3.66 -5.99
C PRO A 33 -8.58 4.11 -5.03
N TYR A 34 -8.35 3.96 -3.72
CA TYR A 34 -9.19 4.56 -2.70
C TYR A 34 -8.49 5.77 -2.10
N VAL A 35 -9.24 6.87 -2.00
CA VAL A 35 -8.75 8.14 -1.45
C VAL A 35 -9.45 8.41 -0.14
N GLY A 36 -8.70 8.71 0.91
CA GLY A 36 -9.23 9.07 2.22
C GLY A 36 -8.16 9.61 3.12
N LYS A 37 -8.46 9.72 4.41
CA LYS A 37 -7.54 10.26 5.40
C LYS A 37 -7.00 9.18 6.31
N ILE A 38 -5.76 9.34 6.71
CA ILE A 38 -5.15 8.64 7.84
C ILE A 38 -4.55 9.65 8.81
N ARG A 39 -4.38 9.22 10.05
CA ARG A 39 -3.66 9.98 11.08
C ARG A 39 -2.48 9.14 11.54
N TYR A 40 -1.26 9.65 11.32
CA TYR A 40 -0.06 8.91 11.64
C TYR A 40 1.09 9.80 12.11
N TYR A 41 2.10 9.17 12.70
CA TYR A 41 3.33 9.83 13.13
C TYR A 41 4.37 9.76 12.00
N ASP A 42 4.78 10.93 11.50
CA ASP A 42 5.71 11.05 10.36
C ASP A 42 7.20 10.97 10.76
N GLY A 43 7.47 10.72 12.03
CA GLY A 43 8.82 10.73 12.62
C GLY A 43 9.08 11.99 13.45
N THR A 44 8.26 13.04 13.30
CA THR A 44 8.39 14.32 14.02
C THR A 44 7.13 14.66 14.80
N SER A 45 5.96 14.48 14.19
CA SER A 45 4.67 14.81 14.78
C SER A 45 3.56 13.89 14.29
N THR A 46 2.44 13.88 14.99
CA THR A 46 1.21 13.26 14.50
C THR A 46 0.56 14.20 13.51
N ILE A 47 0.31 13.73 12.30
CA ILE A 47 -0.25 14.52 11.21
C ILE A 47 -1.43 13.79 10.56
N ASP A 48 -2.35 14.57 10.00
CA ASP A 48 -3.45 14.10 9.18
C ASP A 48 -3.05 14.22 7.71
N ARG A 49 -3.23 13.14 6.95
CA ARG A 49 -2.89 13.10 5.52
C ARG A 49 -4.01 12.51 4.69
N TRP A 50 -4.24 13.14 3.55
CA TRP A 50 -4.95 12.49 2.46
C TRP A 50 -4.03 11.47 1.81
N VAL A 51 -4.52 10.25 1.70
CA VAL A 51 -3.76 9.14 1.12
C VAL A 51 -4.53 8.47 0.01
N ILE A 52 -3.77 7.79 -0.84
CA ILE A 52 -4.28 6.87 -1.84
C ILE A 52 -3.82 5.47 -1.46
N ILE A 53 -4.76 4.54 -1.37
CA ILE A 53 -4.49 3.14 -1.05
C ILE A 53 -4.72 2.32 -2.31
N VAL A 54 -3.70 1.57 -2.72
CA VAL A 54 -3.71 0.77 -3.95
C VAL A 54 -3.04 -0.59 -3.76
N ALA A 55 -3.50 -1.58 -4.52
CA ALA A 55 -2.87 -2.90 -4.59
C ALA A 55 -1.72 -2.94 -5.60
N GLY A 56 -0.79 -3.85 -5.39
CA GLY A 56 0.37 -4.07 -6.26
C GLY A 56 0.02 -4.50 -7.68
N GLY A 57 -1.10 -5.20 -7.85
CA GLY A 57 -1.57 -5.63 -9.15
C GLY A 57 -1.28 -7.11 -9.45
N MET A 58 -1.00 -7.41 -10.70
CA MET A 58 -0.78 -8.77 -11.20
C MET A 58 0.58 -8.88 -11.89
N ALA A 59 1.33 -9.92 -11.59
CA ALA A 59 2.46 -10.36 -12.38
C ALA A 59 1.99 -11.39 -13.42
N PHE A 60 2.38 -11.24 -14.68
CA PHE A 60 1.80 -12.04 -15.77
C PHE A 60 2.32 -13.48 -15.84
N ASN A 61 3.45 -13.78 -15.22
CA ASN A 61 4.11 -15.07 -15.42
C ASN A 61 4.34 -15.88 -14.14
N ASN A 62 3.97 -15.38 -12.96
CA ASN A 62 4.45 -15.95 -11.71
C ASN A 62 3.45 -15.82 -10.57
N GLU A 63 2.40 -16.64 -10.57
CA GLU A 63 1.43 -16.67 -9.46
C GLU A 63 2.07 -17.16 -8.15
N ASN A 64 3.19 -17.87 -8.21
CA ASN A 64 3.86 -18.48 -7.05
C ASN A 64 5.40 -18.54 -7.22
N SER A 65 6.02 -17.47 -7.66
CA SER A 65 7.47 -17.40 -7.81
C SER A 65 8.12 -16.57 -6.69
N SER A 66 9.44 -16.60 -6.64
CA SER A 66 10.25 -15.69 -5.82
C SER A 66 10.16 -14.22 -6.27
N ASP A 67 9.45 -13.95 -7.38
CA ASP A 67 9.16 -12.62 -7.89
C ASP A 67 8.22 -11.88 -6.94
N THR A 68 8.51 -10.62 -6.68
CA THR A 68 7.77 -9.76 -5.76
C THR A 68 6.69 -8.93 -6.46
N GLU A 69 6.71 -8.88 -7.80
CA GLU A 69 5.81 -8.08 -8.62
C GLU A 69 4.33 -8.40 -8.34
N GLY A 70 3.56 -7.38 -8.02
CA GLY A 70 2.11 -7.50 -7.75
C GLY A 70 1.75 -7.93 -6.32
N LYS A 71 2.71 -8.33 -5.50
CA LYS A 71 2.51 -8.91 -4.17
C LYS A 71 2.67 -7.87 -3.08
N ALA A 72 1.97 -6.75 -3.20
CA ALA A 72 2.03 -5.67 -2.23
C ALA A 72 0.74 -4.85 -2.13
N VAL A 73 0.66 -4.09 -1.06
CA VAL A 73 -0.33 -3.02 -0.84
C VAL A 73 0.42 -1.75 -0.48
N PHE A 74 0.03 -0.63 -1.07
CA PHE A 74 0.68 0.67 -0.90
C PHE A 74 -0.27 1.70 -0.30
N VAL A 75 0.25 2.51 0.61
CA VAL A 75 -0.35 3.74 1.13
C VAL A 75 0.54 4.90 0.69
N ILE A 76 0.01 5.80 -0.12
CA ILE A 76 0.72 6.84 -0.84
C ILE A 76 0.16 8.19 -0.42
N ASP A 77 1.00 9.20 -0.21
CA ASP A 77 0.55 10.58 0.00
C ASP A 77 -0.16 11.09 -1.26
N ALA A 78 -1.40 11.53 -1.12
CA ALA A 78 -2.21 11.98 -2.26
C ALA A 78 -1.70 13.28 -2.88
N SER A 79 -0.96 14.10 -2.15
CA SER A 79 -0.45 15.38 -2.63
C SER A 79 0.89 15.27 -3.36
N SER A 80 1.79 14.42 -2.85
CA SER A 80 3.15 14.31 -3.39
C SER A 80 3.38 13.06 -4.25
N GLY A 81 2.57 12.00 -4.06
CA GLY A 81 2.81 10.70 -4.66
C GLY A 81 3.89 9.88 -3.96
N GLU A 82 4.39 10.35 -2.82
CA GLU A 82 5.40 9.64 -2.04
C GLU A 82 4.80 8.44 -1.30
N LEU A 83 5.59 7.39 -1.16
CA LEU A 83 5.21 6.21 -0.40
C LEU A 83 5.24 6.55 1.10
N ILE A 84 4.11 6.37 1.80
CA ILE A 84 4.06 6.45 3.26
C ILE A 84 4.37 5.09 3.87
N TRP A 85 3.75 4.04 3.33
CA TRP A 85 3.85 2.69 3.86
C TRP A 85 3.49 1.66 2.78
N MET A 86 4.10 0.50 2.84
CA MET A 86 3.67 -0.68 2.09
C MET A 86 3.88 -1.95 2.90
N ILE A 87 3.08 -2.98 2.59
CA ILE A 87 3.40 -4.36 2.92
C ILE A 87 3.55 -5.16 1.64
N GLY A 88 4.58 -5.99 1.56
CA GLY A 88 4.86 -6.83 0.41
C GLY A 88 5.43 -8.19 0.80
N TYR A 89 5.33 -9.16 -0.10
CA TYR A 89 5.99 -10.45 0.07
C TYR A 89 7.47 -10.36 -0.27
N ASN A 90 8.32 -10.94 0.60
CA ASN A 90 9.71 -11.20 0.29
C ASN A 90 10.17 -12.46 1.03
N ALA A 91 10.82 -13.40 0.33
CA ALA A 91 11.33 -14.64 0.92
C ALA A 91 12.36 -14.40 2.05
N ALA A 92 13.01 -13.23 2.06
CA ALA A 92 13.91 -12.80 3.14
C ALA A 92 13.19 -11.96 4.23
N GLY A 93 11.86 -11.83 4.15
CA GLY A 93 11.05 -11.12 5.12
C GLY A 93 10.95 -11.80 6.49
N SER A 94 10.15 -11.24 7.38
CA SER A 94 9.94 -11.76 8.73
C SER A 94 9.00 -12.96 8.76
N ASP A 95 9.25 -13.94 9.67
CA ASP A 95 8.46 -15.17 9.85
C ASP A 95 7.18 -14.99 10.67
N GLU A 96 6.97 -13.84 11.27
CA GLU A 96 5.90 -13.70 12.25
C GLU A 96 4.52 -13.65 11.58
N ASP A 97 3.54 -14.33 12.18
CA ASP A 97 2.11 -14.32 11.79
C ASP A 97 1.51 -12.90 11.80
N ASN A 98 2.20 -11.99 12.43
CA ASN A 98 1.99 -10.57 12.33
C ASN A 98 3.20 -10.01 11.61
N ALA A 99 3.05 -9.52 10.41
CA ALA A 99 4.10 -8.89 9.64
C ALA A 99 4.74 -7.72 10.42
N THR A 100 5.47 -8.05 11.48
CA THR A 100 6.51 -7.21 12.04
C THR A 100 7.68 -7.32 11.09
N ALA A 101 7.55 -6.62 10.06
CA ALA A 101 8.28 -6.70 8.85
C ALA A 101 9.71 -6.21 9.04
N TYR A 102 10.59 -6.82 8.31
CA TYR A 102 11.86 -6.20 7.94
C TYR A 102 11.57 -4.80 7.37
N ILE A 103 12.08 -3.77 8.01
CA ILE A 103 11.96 -2.39 7.55
C ILE A 103 13.09 -2.18 6.55
N ASP A 104 12.79 -2.29 5.27
CA ASP A 104 13.64 -1.71 4.26
C ASP A 104 13.23 -0.23 4.13
N THR A 105 14.04 0.66 4.69
CA THR A 105 13.88 2.09 4.40
C THR A 105 14.34 2.31 2.98
N VAL A 106 13.44 2.76 2.12
CA VAL A 106 13.81 3.21 0.78
C VAL A 106 14.99 4.17 0.91
N ALA A 107 16.00 4.00 0.06
CA ALA A 107 17.29 4.71 0.16
C ALA A 107 17.18 6.25 0.16
N ASP A 108 16.03 6.81 -0.23
CA ASP A 108 15.73 8.25 -0.21
C ASP A 108 15.01 8.71 1.07
N GLY A 109 14.76 7.80 2.03
CA GLY A 109 14.07 8.11 3.28
C GLY A 109 12.55 8.31 3.14
N SER A 110 11.98 8.16 1.95
CA SER A 110 10.56 8.29 1.69
C SER A 110 9.83 6.97 1.90
N GLY A 111 9.03 6.92 2.95
CA GLY A 111 8.14 5.79 3.24
C GLY A 111 8.82 4.58 3.90
N LYS A 112 7.99 3.66 4.37
CA LYS A 112 8.43 2.45 5.05
C LYS A 112 7.91 1.23 4.32
N ARG A 113 8.82 0.33 3.98
CA ARG A 113 8.52 -0.97 3.38
C ARG A 113 8.51 -2.04 4.45
N TYR A 114 7.42 -2.75 4.57
CA TYR A 114 7.26 -3.91 5.44
C TYR A 114 7.19 -5.16 4.57
N LEU A 115 8.07 -6.11 4.84
CA LEU A 115 8.21 -7.32 4.02
C LEU A 115 7.91 -8.55 4.87
N THR A 116 7.00 -9.38 4.39
CA THR A 116 6.65 -10.65 5.03
C THR A 116 7.04 -11.82 4.14
N LYS A 117 7.47 -12.92 4.75
CA LYS A 117 7.66 -14.22 4.07
C LYS A 117 6.49 -15.19 4.30
N ASN A 118 5.38 -14.70 4.87
CA ASN A 118 4.17 -15.49 4.98
C ASN A 118 3.77 -16.06 3.60
N ALA A 119 3.67 -17.38 3.51
CA ALA A 119 3.41 -18.10 2.26
C ALA A 119 2.06 -17.71 1.63
N GLU A 120 1.06 -17.39 2.45
CA GLU A 120 -0.27 -16.95 1.99
C GLU A 120 -0.21 -15.57 1.33
N PHE A 121 0.77 -14.73 1.70
CA PHE A 121 0.98 -13.42 1.07
C PHE A 121 1.75 -13.51 -0.27
N ASN A 122 2.33 -14.68 -0.58
CA ASN A 122 3.14 -14.90 -1.79
C ASN A 122 2.31 -15.02 -3.08
N TYR A 123 1.24 -14.23 -3.20
CA TYR A 123 0.38 -14.20 -4.38
C TYR A 123 0.00 -12.78 -4.77
N PRO A 124 -0.15 -12.48 -6.07
CA PRO A 124 -0.54 -11.16 -6.53
C PRO A 124 -1.87 -10.67 -5.94
N ILE A 125 -1.96 -9.35 -5.75
CA ILE A 125 -3.12 -8.65 -5.22
C ILE A 125 -3.66 -7.71 -6.31
N PRO A 126 -4.47 -8.23 -7.28
CA PRO A 126 -4.95 -7.41 -8.40
C PRO A 126 -6.19 -6.60 -8.08
N SER A 127 -6.95 -7.02 -7.06
CA SER A 127 -8.26 -6.45 -6.75
C SER A 127 -8.18 -5.13 -6.00
N ALA A 128 -9.32 -4.45 -5.92
CA ALA A 128 -9.46 -3.25 -5.11
C ALA A 128 -9.29 -3.58 -3.62
N ILE A 129 -8.73 -2.63 -2.89
CA ILE A 129 -8.62 -2.67 -1.44
C ILE A 129 -9.85 -1.98 -0.86
N THR A 130 -10.37 -2.46 0.26
CA THR A 130 -11.51 -1.84 0.95
C THR A 130 -11.04 -1.22 2.27
N PRO A 131 -10.85 0.10 2.33
CA PRO A 131 -10.58 0.80 3.57
C PRO A 131 -11.87 0.97 4.38
N ILE A 132 -11.74 0.93 5.70
CA ILE A 132 -12.83 1.08 6.67
C ILE A 132 -12.43 2.13 7.71
N ASP A 133 -13.31 3.12 7.90
CA ASP A 133 -13.39 4.00 9.04
C ASP A 133 -14.39 3.36 10.02
N ARG A 134 -13.88 2.78 11.10
CA ARG A 134 -14.68 1.94 12.00
C ARG A 134 -15.45 2.73 13.04
N ASP A 135 -14.88 3.84 13.49
CA ASP A 135 -15.48 4.69 14.54
C ASP A 135 -16.13 5.96 13.98
N SER A 136 -16.08 6.14 12.65
CA SER A 136 -16.67 7.28 11.92
C SER A 136 -16.06 8.63 12.28
N ASP A 137 -14.76 8.66 12.60
CA ASP A 137 -14.02 9.90 12.88
C ASP A 137 -13.47 10.56 11.60
N GLY A 138 -13.65 9.95 10.45
CA GLY A 138 -13.22 10.42 9.15
C GLY A 138 -11.83 9.96 8.74
N PHE A 139 -11.22 9.04 9.49
CA PHE A 139 -9.93 8.43 9.18
C PHE A 139 -10.08 6.93 8.98
N PHE A 140 -9.28 6.36 8.09
CA PHE A 140 -9.26 4.93 7.90
C PHE A 140 -8.54 4.23 9.07
N ASP A 141 -9.19 3.20 9.63
CA ASP A 141 -8.66 2.34 10.70
C ASP A 141 -8.13 1.01 10.19
N SER A 142 -8.71 0.51 9.11
CA SER A 142 -8.38 -0.82 8.59
C SER A 142 -8.52 -0.84 7.09
N ILE A 143 -7.73 -1.71 6.46
CA ILE A 143 -7.87 -2.03 5.04
C ILE A 143 -8.03 -3.55 4.88
N TYR A 144 -8.90 -3.95 3.95
CA TYR A 144 -9.16 -5.35 3.60
C TYR A 144 -8.81 -5.57 2.14
N PHE A 145 -8.17 -6.69 1.86
CA PHE A 145 -7.80 -7.07 0.49
C PHE A 145 -7.66 -8.58 0.35
N GLY A 146 -7.84 -9.07 -0.88
CA GLY A 146 -7.66 -10.48 -1.22
C GLY A 146 -6.60 -10.65 -2.29
N ASN A 147 -5.95 -11.81 -2.30
CA ASN A 147 -5.02 -12.20 -3.34
C ASN A 147 -5.64 -13.26 -4.28
N VAL A 148 -4.94 -13.60 -5.36
CA VAL A 148 -5.43 -14.55 -6.38
C VAL A 148 -5.55 -16.00 -5.89
N ALA A 149 -4.91 -16.35 -4.77
CA ALA A 149 -5.04 -17.67 -4.14
C ALA A 149 -6.30 -17.80 -3.26
N GLY A 150 -7.08 -16.71 -3.11
CA GLY A 150 -8.32 -16.71 -2.32
C GLY A 150 -8.10 -16.39 -0.83
N HIS A 151 -6.90 -15.96 -0.43
CA HIS A 151 -6.66 -15.50 0.93
C HIS A 151 -7.19 -14.08 1.11
N LEU A 152 -7.85 -13.83 2.25
CA LEU A 152 -8.34 -12.53 2.67
C LEU A 152 -7.46 -11.99 3.81
N PHE A 153 -7.05 -10.75 3.69
CA PHE A 153 -6.21 -10.07 4.67
C PHE A 153 -6.90 -8.82 5.21
N LYS A 154 -6.57 -8.51 6.45
CA LYS A 154 -6.87 -7.24 7.10
C LYS A 154 -5.58 -6.62 7.58
N THR A 155 -5.34 -5.35 7.25
CA THR A 155 -4.32 -4.54 7.92
C THR A 155 -4.99 -3.54 8.84
N ASP A 156 -4.60 -3.54 10.11
CA ASP A 156 -4.99 -2.51 11.09
C ASP A 156 -4.03 -1.33 10.95
N ILE A 157 -4.55 -0.18 10.56
CA ILE A 157 -3.81 1.06 10.36
C ILE A 157 -4.24 2.16 11.34
N SER A 158 -4.94 1.79 12.43
CA SER A 158 -5.42 2.73 13.46
C SER A 158 -4.31 3.24 14.37
N ALA A 159 -3.20 2.50 14.48
CA ALA A 159 -2.05 2.96 15.25
C ALA A 159 -1.39 4.18 14.61
N LYS A 160 -1.02 5.17 15.44
CA LYS A 160 -0.38 6.40 14.96
C LYS A 160 0.98 6.15 14.30
N ASN A 161 1.74 5.17 14.80
CA ASN A 161 3.02 4.82 14.19
C ASN A 161 2.83 3.76 13.11
N PRO A 162 3.16 4.01 11.85
CA PRO A 162 3.06 3.02 10.79
C PRO A 162 3.86 1.72 11.05
N SER A 163 4.87 1.76 11.92
CA SER A 163 5.59 0.55 12.37
C SER A 163 4.74 -0.40 13.21
N ASP A 164 3.65 0.09 13.78
CA ASP A 164 2.75 -0.69 14.62
C ASP A 164 1.54 -1.23 13.84
N TRP A 165 1.43 -0.88 12.55
CA TRP A 165 0.38 -1.41 11.69
C TRP A 165 0.60 -2.90 11.46
N LYS A 166 -0.48 -3.68 11.57
CA LYS A 166 -0.40 -5.16 11.53
C LYS A 166 -1.34 -5.72 10.49
N THR A 167 -0.83 -6.69 9.75
CA THR A 167 -1.61 -7.45 8.78
C THR A 167 -1.93 -8.83 9.33
N TYR A 168 -3.19 -9.22 9.22
CA TYR A 168 -3.75 -10.50 9.65
C TYR A 168 -4.39 -11.18 8.44
N GLN A 169 -4.39 -12.51 8.46
CA GLN A 169 -5.18 -13.34 7.55
C GLN A 169 -6.48 -13.75 8.22
#